data_b08e98bb73dbfd894c581419ca494cc8
#
_entry.id   b08e98bb73dbfd894c581419ca494cc8
#
_cell.length_a   1.000
_cell.length_b   1.000
_cell.length_c   1.000
_cell.angle_alpha   90.00
_cell.angle_beta   90.00
_cell.angle_gamma   90.00
#
_symmetry.space_group_name_H-M   'P 1'
#
loop_
_entity.id
_entity.type
_entity.pdbx_description
1 polymer ?
#
loop_
_entity_poly.entity_id
_entity_poly.type
_entity_poly.pdbx_seq_one_letter_code
_entity_poly.pdbx_strand_id
1 'polypeptide(L)' 'MEATLSMKISGRNKFKGKVINIVPGIVTAEVEIDMGNGNIVAGVITKRSLEDLQIKQGDELTALIKATSVMFIKE' A
#
# COMPACT_ATOMS: atom_id res chain seq x y z
N MET A 1 -2.82 17.80 -13.53
CA MET A 1 -2.88 17.65 -12.73
C MET A 1 -2.68 17.67 -11.70
N GLU A 2 -2.52 17.66 -11.36
CA GLU A 2 -2.34 17.56 -10.44
C GLU A 2 -2.68 17.78 -9.27
N ALA A 3 -3.20 18.21 -9.18
CA ALA A 3 -3.70 18.78 -8.03
C ALA A 3 -4.02 17.79 -7.05
N THR A 4 -4.28 16.76 -7.52
CA THR A 4 -4.45 15.67 -6.72
C THR A 4 -3.32 15.44 -5.86
N LEU A 5 -2.28 16.09 -6.19
CA LEU A 5 -1.09 15.92 -5.49
C LEU A 5 -1.15 16.53 -4.13
N SER A 6 -2.16 17.32 -3.85
CA SER A 6 -2.20 17.97 -2.58
C SER A 6 -3.09 17.24 -1.60
N MET A 7 -3.14 15.95 -1.69
CA MET A 7 -3.88 15.20 -0.71
C MET A 7 -3.35 15.49 0.67
N LYS A 8 -4.24 15.93 1.54
CA LYS A 8 -3.87 16.25 2.90
C LYS A 8 -4.38 15.16 3.80
N ILE A 9 -3.45 14.41 4.33
CA ILE A 9 -3.77 13.25 5.14
C ILE A 9 -3.03 13.39 6.45
N SER A 10 -3.69 13.03 7.55
CA SER A 10 -3.07 13.10 8.85
C SER A 10 -2.07 11.97 9.08
N GLY A 11 -2.12 10.94 8.28
CA GLY A 11 -1.19 9.82 8.45
C GLY A 11 0.24 10.23 8.22
N ARG A 12 1.14 9.78 9.07
CA ARG A 12 2.54 10.12 8.99
C ARG A 12 3.41 9.02 8.45
N ASN A 13 2.94 7.77 8.53
CA ASN A 13 3.72 6.64 8.07
C ASN A 13 3.33 6.34 6.64
N LYS A 14 4.08 6.91 5.70
CA LYS A 14 3.84 6.76 4.28
C LYS A 14 5.05 6.12 3.66
N PHE A 15 4.85 5.02 2.98
CA PHE A 15 5.93 4.26 2.38
C PHE A 15 5.62 4.01 0.92
N LYS A 16 6.44 4.57 0.05
CA LYS A 16 6.25 4.41 -1.38
C LYS A 16 6.99 3.16 -1.85
N GLY A 17 6.35 2.38 -2.69
CA GLY A 17 6.98 1.19 -3.23
C GLY A 17 6.35 0.76 -4.52
N LYS A 18 6.91 -0.29 -5.10
CA LYS A 18 6.43 -0.85 -6.36
C LYS A 18 5.64 -2.12 -6.06
N VAL A 19 4.49 -2.24 -6.68
CA VAL A 19 3.66 -3.44 -6.51
C VAL A 19 4.37 -4.64 -7.12
N ILE A 20 4.67 -5.63 -6.28
CA ILE A 20 5.36 -6.83 -6.73
C ILE A 20 4.45 -8.06 -6.72
N ASN A 21 3.35 -8.01 -5.99
CA ASN A 21 2.49 -9.18 -5.91
C ASN A 21 1.06 -8.74 -5.58
N ILE A 22 0.11 -9.39 -6.24
CA ILE A 22 -1.31 -9.17 -5.99
C ILE A 22 -1.97 -10.53 -5.91
N VAL A 23 -2.66 -10.82 -4.80
CA VAL A 23 -3.37 -12.07 -4.64
C VAL A 23 -4.84 -11.73 -4.47
N PRO A 24 -5.61 -11.76 -5.57
CA PRO A 24 -7.03 -11.39 -5.48
C PRO A 24 -7.85 -12.55 -4.94
N GLY A 25 -8.78 -12.24 -4.06
CA GLY A 25 -9.77 -13.18 -3.58
C GLY A 25 -11.14 -12.76 -4.07
N ILE A 26 -12.17 -13.33 -3.46
CA ILE A 26 -13.54 -13.00 -3.84
C ILE A 26 -13.95 -11.66 -3.24
N VAL A 27 -13.61 -11.42 -1.99
CA VAL A 27 -14.01 -10.21 -1.27
C VAL A 27 -12.82 -9.29 -1.01
N THR A 28 -11.66 -9.86 -0.74
CA THR A 28 -10.47 -9.08 -0.41
C THR A 28 -9.35 -9.43 -1.38
N ALA A 29 -8.31 -8.62 -1.33
CA ALA A 29 -7.12 -8.87 -2.13
C ALA A 29 -5.91 -8.47 -1.29
N GLU A 30 -4.85 -9.26 -1.39
CA GLU A 30 -3.59 -8.93 -0.75
C GLU A 30 -2.70 -8.24 -1.78
N VAL A 31 -2.05 -7.17 -1.36
CA VAL A 31 -1.14 -6.42 -2.23
C VAL A 31 0.17 -6.26 -1.49
N GLU A 32 1.26 -6.53 -2.17
CA GLU A 32 2.60 -6.34 -1.62
C GLU A 32 3.36 -5.32 -2.44
N ILE A 33 4.00 -4.41 -1.75
CA ILE A 33 4.87 -3.44 -2.40
C ILE A 33 6.29 -3.58 -1.87
N ASP A 34 7.25 -3.37 -2.73
CA ASP A 34 8.67 -3.41 -2.39
C ASP A 34 9.16 -1.97 -2.31
N MET A 35 9.60 -1.57 -1.13
CA MET A 35 10.11 -0.22 -0.90
C MET A 35 11.59 -0.08 -1.24
N GLY A 36 12.21 -1.18 -1.64
CA GLY A 36 13.62 -1.20 -1.94
C GLY A 36 14.39 -2.00 -0.90
N ASN A 37 15.49 -2.56 -1.32
CA ASN A 37 16.38 -3.34 -0.44
C ASN A 37 15.68 -4.51 0.24
N GLY A 38 14.65 -5.07 -0.41
CA GLY A 38 13.94 -6.21 0.15
C GLY A 38 12.95 -5.86 1.23
N ASN A 39 12.69 -4.59 1.45
CA ASN A 39 11.69 -4.17 2.45
C ASN A 39 10.32 -4.18 1.82
N ILE A 40 9.47 -5.09 2.27
CA ILE A 40 8.17 -5.31 1.67
C ILE A 40 7.07 -4.95 2.66
N VAL A 41 6.06 -4.25 2.17
CA VAL A 41 4.84 -3.99 2.93
C VAL A 41 3.72 -4.79 2.29
N ALA A 42 3.04 -5.59 3.10
CA ALA A 42 1.90 -6.36 2.65
C ALA A 42 0.63 -5.79 3.29
N GLY A 43 -0.39 -5.62 2.50
CA GLY A 43 -1.66 -5.12 2.99
C GLY A 43 -2.81 -5.87 2.38
N VAL A 44 -3.93 -5.87 3.09
CA VAL A 44 -5.16 -6.48 2.60
C VAL A 44 -6.18 -5.38 2.41
N ILE A 45 -6.75 -5.29 1.21
CA ILE A 45 -7.77 -4.32 0.88
C ILE A 45 -8.97 -5.06 0.30
N THR A 46 -10.07 -4.37 0.12
CA THR A 46 -11.22 -5.01 -0.52
C THR A 46 -10.89 -5.19 -2.00
N LYS A 47 -11.49 -6.22 -2.59
CA LYS A 47 -11.33 -6.43 -4.02
C LYS A 47 -11.84 -5.23 -4.79
N ARG A 48 -12.91 -4.61 -4.29
CA ARG A 48 -13.45 -3.43 -4.92
C ARG A 48 -12.44 -2.28 -4.93
N SER A 49 -11.72 -2.09 -3.82
CA SER A 49 -10.69 -1.06 -3.78
C SER A 49 -9.58 -1.35 -4.77
N LEU A 50 -9.20 -2.62 -4.89
CA LEU A 50 -8.19 -3.02 -5.87
C LEU A 50 -8.63 -2.60 -7.28
N GLU A 51 -9.90 -2.84 -7.60
CA GLU A 51 -10.43 -2.52 -8.92
C GLU A 51 -10.58 -1.02 -9.12
N ASP A 52 -11.13 -0.32 -8.11
CA ASP A 52 -11.36 1.10 -8.21
C ASP A 52 -10.06 1.87 -8.39
N LEU A 53 -9.01 1.44 -7.71
CA LEU A 53 -7.70 2.07 -7.81
C LEU A 53 -6.92 1.56 -9.01
N GLN A 54 -7.42 0.54 -9.69
CA GLN A 54 -6.77 -0.04 -10.87
C GLN A 54 -5.32 -0.44 -10.57
N ILE A 55 -5.12 -1.08 -9.43
CA ILE A 55 -3.79 -1.47 -9.01
C ILE A 55 -3.32 -2.64 -9.86
N LYS A 56 -2.13 -2.51 -10.43
CA LYS A 56 -1.52 -3.54 -11.26
C LYS A 56 -0.09 -3.77 -10.82
N GLN A 57 0.40 -4.94 -11.11
CA GLN A 57 1.80 -5.25 -10.84
C GLN A 57 2.70 -4.25 -11.54
N GLY A 58 3.70 -3.77 -10.83
CA GLY A 58 4.61 -2.77 -11.35
C GLY A 58 4.21 -1.34 -11.06
N ASP A 59 2.98 -1.12 -10.60
CA ASP A 59 2.53 0.23 -10.25
C ASP A 59 3.27 0.75 -9.02
N GLU A 60 3.34 2.06 -8.92
CA GLU A 60 3.89 2.69 -7.74
C GLU A 60 2.74 3.04 -6.81
N LEU A 61 2.82 2.59 -5.57
CA LEU A 61 1.83 2.85 -4.55
C LEU A 61 2.48 3.40 -3.31
N THR A 62 1.70 4.13 -2.52
CA THR A 62 2.14 4.57 -1.21
C THR A 62 1.27 3.88 -0.17
N ALA A 63 1.92 3.15 0.73
CA ALA A 63 1.22 2.54 1.86
C ALA A 63 1.10 3.54 2.99
N LEU A 64 -0.10 3.62 3.55
CA LEU A 64 -0.35 4.45 4.72
C LEU A 64 -0.58 3.53 5.91
N ILE A 65 0.14 3.76 6.98
CA ILE A 65 0.01 2.92 8.17
C ILE A 65 -0.30 3.82 9.36
N LYS A 66 -1.43 3.56 10.01
CA LYS A 66 -1.80 4.34 11.19
C LYS A 66 -0.75 4.17 12.27
N ALA A 67 -0.40 5.26 12.93
CA ALA A 67 0.59 5.21 13.98
C ALA A 67 0.21 4.22 15.08
N THR A 68 -1.08 4.10 15.36
CA THR A 68 -1.56 3.17 16.38
C THR A 68 -1.47 1.71 15.96
N SER A 69 -1.17 1.45 14.69
CA SER A 69 -1.05 0.09 14.20
C SER A 69 0.40 -0.37 14.07
N VAL A 70 1.34 0.49 14.36
CA VAL A 70 2.75 0.15 14.23
C VAL A 70 3.23 -0.57 15.47
N MET A 71 3.94 -1.67 15.27
CA MET A 71 4.56 -2.44 16.33
C MET A 71 6.07 -2.47 16.08
N PHE A 72 6.81 -2.61 17.14
CA PHE A 72 8.26 -2.64 17.03
C PHE A 72 8.80 -3.95 17.57
N ILE A 73 9.89 -4.38 16.98
CA ILE A 73 10.62 -5.53 17.49
C ILE A 73 12.09 -5.12 17.61
N LYS A 74 12.71 -5.53 18.68
CA LYS A 74 14.14 -5.28 18.88
C LYS A 74 14.86 -6.62 18.95
N GLU A 75 15.88 -6.75 18.15
CA GLU A 75 16.64 -8.01 18.09
C GLU A 75 17.93 -7.95 18.86
#